data_1e388e3b058d2f859287ab8abb445062
#
_entry.id   1e388e3b058d2f859287ab8abb445062
#
_cell.length_a   1.000
_cell.length_b   1.000
_cell.length_c   1.000
_cell.angle_alpha   90.00
_cell.angle_beta   90.00
_cell.angle_gamma   90.00
#
_symmetry.space_group_name_H-M   'P 1'
#
loop_
_entity.id
_entity.type
_entity.pdbx_description
1 polymer ?
#
loop_
_entity_poly.entity_id
_entity_poly.type
_entity_poly.pdbx_seq_one_letter_code
_entity_poly.pdbx_strand_id
1 'polypeptide(L)'
;GDVTFAATNGDATITVTDTSHGAVKNDFVTFSGASSLGGNITAAVLNQEYQIATIVNTNSYTIEAKDTSGATVTANSSDSGNGGSSVVGAYQINVGLDVYVPSTGWGVGGWGEGTFGSQQSLTFSNQLRLYSHDNFGEDLVFNPRNGGVYYWDTSDGTSTRAVALSDLSGANLPPTVALQVLVSDIDRHVICFGADPIVGSSRSGTIDPMLIAFSDQENVTEWEPLPTNTAGSLRLSAGSAIIGAIRARQETLVWTDTALYSLSFVGQPFTFGVNLVNEGVGLVGPNAAVNTPKGIFWMDKKGFYAYTGQVQSLPCSVQDYVFSDINETQSFQIFGFANKAFDEVGWFYCSSGAVNIDRYVVYNYDENVWSIGQLSRNAWLDEGVFDKPIATHEISTNTNCIFNHEVGNDDDGSAMQNVFIESSDFDLGEGDMFQFVNRVIPDVKFIGSGSTGSSGQQLDFVLKRRNFPGESLTTVSTSSCFSNTTKLDTRLRGRQAVLRVQSNDDDTSVTGMSFRLGATRLDVKPDGKR
;
A
#
# COMPACT_ATOMS: atom_id res chain seq x y z
N GLY A 1 -38.02 -2.61 2.83
CA GLY A 1 -38.56 -2.39 1.53
C GLY A 1 -39.34 -1.10 1.34
N ASP A 2 -38.74 0.04 1.67
CA ASP A 2 -39.29 1.38 1.38
C ASP A 2 -38.59 2.08 0.21
N VAL A 3 -37.64 1.40 -0.44
CA VAL A 3 -36.97 1.93 -1.62
C VAL A 3 -37.92 1.98 -2.80
N THR A 4 -38.07 3.16 -3.39
CA THR A 4 -38.86 3.39 -4.61
C THR A 4 -38.04 4.11 -5.68
N PHE A 5 -38.41 3.91 -6.94
CA PHE A 5 -37.72 4.50 -8.08
C PHE A 5 -38.65 5.37 -8.91
N ALA A 6 -38.12 6.42 -9.52
CA ALA A 6 -38.83 7.23 -10.51
C ALA A 6 -37.92 7.50 -11.72
N ALA A 7 -38.44 7.23 -12.90
CA ALA A 7 -37.81 7.50 -14.21
C ALA A 7 -38.59 8.52 -15.00
N THR A 8 -37.88 9.36 -15.75
CA THR A 8 -38.47 10.34 -16.68
C THR A 8 -38.14 9.95 -18.11
N ASN A 9 -39.14 9.94 -19.01
CA ASN A 9 -38.92 9.64 -20.42
C ASN A 9 -37.87 10.59 -21.04
N GLY A 10 -36.87 10.02 -21.68
CA GLY A 10 -35.78 10.76 -22.30
C GLY A 10 -34.61 11.11 -21.38
N ASP A 11 -34.66 10.66 -20.09
CA ASP A 11 -33.59 10.86 -19.10
C ASP A 11 -33.00 9.52 -18.68
N ALA A 12 -31.70 9.51 -18.38
CA ALA A 12 -31.02 8.37 -17.77
C ALA A 12 -30.99 8.46 -16.25
N THR A 13 -31.38 9.60 -15.69
CA THR A 13 -31.39 9.84 -14.25
C THR A 13 -32.60 9.15 -13.61
N ILE A 14 -32.34 8.27 -12.67
CA ILE A 14 -33.36 7.63 -11.83
C ILE A 14 -33.33 8.30 -10.45
N THR A 15 -34.48 8.80 -9.99
CA THR A 15 -34.62 9.25 -8.62
C THR A 15 -34.98 8.05 -7.73
N VAL A 16 -34.19 7.85 -6.71
CA VAL A 16 -34.40 6.83 -5.67
C VAL A 16 -34.93 7.51 -4.42
N THR A 17 -36.00 6.98 -3.87
CA THR A 17 -36.53 7.41 -2.57
C THR A 17 -36.33 6.26 -1.58
N ASP A 18 -35.62 6.54 -0.49
CA ASP A 18 -35.30 5.62 0.59
C ASP A 18 -35.22 6.44 1.89
N THR A 19 -36.11 6.17 2.83
CA THR A 19 -36.31 7.02 4.00
C THR A 19 -35.09 6.98 4.94
N SER A 20 -34.52 8.15 5.23
CA SER A 20 -33.37 8.30 6.13
C SER A 20 -32.16 7.47 5.68
N HIS A 21 -31.86 7.47 4.37
CA HIS A 21 -30.83 6.62 3.77
C HIS A 21 -29.40 6.86 4.31
N GLY A 22 -29.12 8.02 4.93
CA GLY A 22 -27.81 8.34 5.50
C GLY A 22 -26.62 8.39 4.53
N ALA A 23 -26.85 8.08 3.25
CA ALA A 23 -25.81 8.07 2.23
C ALA A 23 -25.44 9.49 1.77
N VAL A 24 -24.21 9.66 1.34
CA VAL A 24 -23.68 10.91 0.76
C VAL A 24 -23.38 10.77 -0.72
N LYS A 25 -23.19 11.90 -1.39
CA LYS A 25 -22.80 11.90 -2.81
C LYS A 25 -21.52 11.06 -3.01
N ASN A 26 -21.51 10.27 -4.06
CA ASN A 26 -20.46 9.34 -4.47
C ASN A 26 -20.39 8.03 -3.67
N ASP A 27 -21.23 7.81 -2.66
CA ASP A 27 -21.39 6.47 -2.11
C ASP A 27 -21.93 5.50 -3.17
N PHE A 28 -21.80 4.23 -2.90
CA PHE A 28 -22.36 3.18 -3.74
C PHE A 28 -23.54 2.53 -3.05
N VAL A 29 -24.52 2.11 -3.87
CA VAL A 29 -25.67 1.33 -3.41
C VAL A 29 -25.90 0.17 -4.36
N THR A 30 -26.02 -1.03 -3.83
CA THR A 30 -26.42 -2.21 -4.60
C THR A 30 -27.88 -2.50 -4.32
N PHE A 31 -28.70 -2.48 -5.38
CA PHE A 31 -30.11 -2.86 -5.26
C PHE A 31 -30.33 -4.32 -5.54
N SER A 32 -31.26 -4.91 -4.82
CA SER A 32 -31.75 -6.26 -5.05
C SER A 32 -33.27 -6.33 -4.82
N GLY A 33 -33.91 -7.32 -5.42
CA GLY A 33 -35.36 -7.52 -5.28
C GLY A 33 -36.23 -6.51 -6.04
N ALA A 34 -35.64 -5.62 -6.84
CA ALA A 34 -36.42 -4.70 -7.68
C ALA A 34 -37.02 -5.42 -8.89
N SER A 35 -38.29 -5.12 -9.18
CA SER A 35 -38.95 -5.50 -10.44
C SER A 35 -38.83 -4.36 -11.47
N SER A 36 -39.14 -4.65 -12.73
CA SER A 36 -39.10 -3.63 -13.80
C SER A 36 -39.94 -2.41 -13.45
N LEU A 37 -39.40 -1.21 -13.70
CA LEU A 37 -40.12 0.06 -13.56
C LEU A 37 -41.00 0.36 -14.77
N GLY A 38 -40.72 -0.29 -15.90
CA GLY A 38 -41.40 -0.12 -17.16
C GLY A 38 -40.45 0.23 -18.32
N GLY A 39 -40.87 -0.01 -19.55
CA GLY A 39 -40.06 0.23 -20.72
C GLY A 39 -38.69 -0.48 -20.67
N ASN A 40 -37.64 0.28 -20.93
CA ASN A 40 -36.27 -0.24 -20.92
C ASN A 40 -35.58 -0.17 -19.53
N ILE A 41 -36.23 0.41 -18.51
CA ILE A 41 -35.75 0.31 -17.12
C ILE A 41 -36.22 -1.01 -16.52
N THR A 42 -35.53 -2.05 -16.85
CA THR A 42 -35.86 -3.43 -16.48
C THR A 42 -35.36 -3.77 -15.06
N ALA A 43 -35.78 -4.92 -14.54
CA ALA A 43 -35.26 -5.45 -13.28
C ALA A 43 -33.73 -5.65 -13.31
N ALA A 44 -33.17 -6.06 -14.45
CA ALA A 44 -31.73 -6.21 -14.63
C ALA A 44 -30.99 -4.87 -14.59
N VAL A 45 -31.60 -3.79 -15.09
CA VAL A 45 -31.08 -2.43 -14.97
C VAL A 45 -31.11 -1.96 -13.54
N LEU A 46 -32.14 -2.27 -12.76
CA LEU A 46 -32.27 -1.78 -11.38
C LEU A 46 -31.43 -2.59 -10.37
N ASN A 47 -31.37 -3.92 -10.52
CA ASN A 47 -30.70 -4.81 -9.56
C ASN A 47 -29.20 -4.93 -9.83
N GLN A 48 -28.47 -3.85 -9.63
CA GLN A 48 -27.02 -3.81 -9.72
C GLN A 48 -26.46 -2.69 -8.84
N GLU A 49 -25.15 -2.53 -8.81
CA GLU A 49 -24.48 -1.48 -8.06
C GLU A 49 -24.53 -0.16 -8.82
N TYR A 50 -24.82 0.92 -8.13
CA TYR A 50 -24.84 2.28 -8.61
C TYR A 50 -24.07 3.23 -7.72
N GLN A 51 -23.34 4.16 -8.33
CA GLN A 51 -22.83 5.31 -7.62
C GLN A 51 -23.91 6.37 -7.45
N ILE A 52 -24.06 6.93 -6.27
CA ILE A 52 -25.00 8.00 -5.97
C ILE A 52 -24.50 9.29 -6.62
N ALA A 53 -25.24 9.80 -7.60
CA ALA A 53 -24.86 10.96 -8.38
C ALA A 53 -25.12 12.27 -7.64
N THR A 54 -26.28 12.39 -6.98
CA THR A 54 -26.68 13.61 -6.29
C THR A 54 -27.59 13.26 -5.11
N ILE A 55 -27.37 13.88 -3.97
CA ILE A 55 -28.32 13.86 -2.84
C ILE A 55 -29.37 14.93 -3.06
N VAL A 56 -30.62 14.55 -3.14
CA VAL A 56 -31.75 15.45 -3.29
C VAL A 56 -32.21 15.98 -1.92
N ASN A 57 -32.37 15.07 -0.96
CA ASN A 57 -32.67 15.37 0.45
C ASN A 57 -32.37 14.12 1.32
N THR A 58 -32.70 14.17 2.60
CA THR A 58 -32.48 13.06 3.57
C THR A 58 -33.17 11.74 3.20
N ASN A 59 -34.14 11.77 2.30
CA ASN A 59 -34.96 10.62 1.90
C ASN A 59 -34.87 10.29 0.42
N SER A 60 -34.04 11.01 -0.37
CA SER A 60 -33.93 10.76 -1.81
C SER A 60 -32.62 11.21 -2.40
N TYR A 61 -32.18 10.47 -3.41
CA TYR A 61 -30.98 10.73 -4.19
C TYR A 61 -31.19 10.31 -5.66
N THR A 62 -30.21 10.56 -6.51
CA THR A 62 -30.24 10.16 -7.92
C THR A 62 -29.12 9.22 -8.26
N ILE A 63 -29.40 8.31 -9.20
CA ILE A 63 -28.42 7.43 -9.85
C ILE A 63 -28.54 7.58 -11.37
N GLU A 64 -27.52 7.20 -12.12
CA GLU A 64 -27.55 7.13 -13.58
C GLU A 64 -27.80 5.68 -14.01
N ALA A 65 -28.90 5.41 -14.70
CA ALA A 65 -29.25 4.07 -15.15
C ALA A 65 -28.23 3.53 -16.15
N LYS A 66 -27.78 2.29 -15.92
CA LYS A 66 -26.82 1.57 -16.76
C LYS A 66 -27.34 0.17 -17.04
N ASP A 67 -26.97 -0.40 -18.17
CA ASP A 67 -27.17 -1.81 -18.43
C ASP A 67 -26.09 -2.66 -17.75
N THR A 68 -26.20 -3.98 -17.85
CA THR A 68 -25.23 -4.91 -17.27
C THR A 68 -23.83 -4.87 -17.90
N SER A 69 -23.67 -4.14 -19.01
CA SER A 69 -22.37 -3.88 -19.65
C SER A 69 -21.77 -2.52 -19.22
N GLY A 70 -22.51 -1.74 -18.39
CA GLY A 70 -22.11 -0.41 -17.94
C GLY A 70 -22.51 0.74 -18.88
N ALA A 71 -23.21 0.46 -19.98
CA ALA A 71 -23.68 1.51 -20.90
C ALA A 71 -24.91 2.24 -20.34
N THR A 72 -24.94 3.57 -20.49
CA THR A 72 -26.05 4.41 -20.03
C THR A 72 -27.36 4.03 -20.68
N VAL A 73 -28.41 3.86 -19.91
CA VAL A 73 -29.77 3.53 -20.35
C VAL A 73 -30.68 4.72 -20.17
N THR A 74 -31.13 5.31 -21.29
CA THR A 74 -32.12 6.39 -21.26
C THR A 74 -33.54 5.81 -21.19
N ALA A 75 -34.34 6.21 -20.21
CA ALA A 75 -35.70 5.73 -20.07
C ALA A 75 -36.56 6.11 -21.27
N ASN A 76 -37.31 5.17 -21.82
CA ASN A 76 -38.21 5.37 -22.95
C ASN A 76 -39.69 5.57 -22.53
N SER A 77 -39.96 5.59 -21.23
CA SER A 77 -41.24 5.95 -20.62
C SER A 77 -41.03 6.60 -19.26
N SER A 78 -41.91 7.52 -18.89
CA SER A 78 -41.94 8.01 -17.51
C SER A 78 -42.74 7.04 -16.65
N ASP A 79 -42.14 6.63 -15.54
CA ASP A 79 -42.80 5.81 -14.54
C ASP A 79 -42.32 6.22 -13.14
N SER A 80 -43.21 6.16 -12.18
CA SER A 80 -42.90 6.41 -10.78
C SER A 80 -43.59 5.35 -9.95
N GLY A 81 -42.81 4.59 -9.27
CA GLY A 81 -43.33 3.53 -8.44
C GLY A 81 -42.20 2.82 -7.69
N ASN A 82 -42.62 1.87 -6.91
CA ASN A 82 -41.67 1.01 -6.25
C ASN A 82 -41.29 -0.12 -7.20
N GLY A 83 -40.07 -0.28 -7.49
CA GLY A 83 -39.55 -1.45 -8.20
C GLY A 83 -39.85 -2.79 -7.49
N GLY A 84 -40.93 -2.85 -6.69
CA GLY A 84 -41.39 -3.99 -5.90
C GLY A 84 -41.28 -3.76 -4.39
N SER A 85 -42.12 -4.46 -3.61
CA SER A 85 -42.18 -4.36 -2.15
C SER A 85 -40.99 -5.03 -1.41
N SER A 86 -40.13 -5.73 -2.16
CA SER A 86 -38.99 -6.46 -1.61
C SER A 86 -37.64 -5.84 -1.99
N VAL A 87 -37.63 -4.58 -2.43
CA VAL A 87 -36.39 -3.90 -2.81
C VAL A 87 -35.54 -3.64 -1.56
N VAL A 88 -34.28 -4.03 -1.64
CA VAL A 88 -33.26 -3.73 -0.64
C VAL A 88 -32.16 -2.90 -1.28
N GLY A 89 -31.79 -1.77 -0.68
CA GLY A 89 -30.61 -0.99 -1.00
C GLY A 89 -29.51 -1.30 0.01
N ALA A 90 -28.40 -1.88 -0.45
CA ALA A 90 -27.22 -2.12 0.37
C ALA A 90 -26.19 -1.02 0.06
N TYR A 91 -25.96 -0.14 1.03
CA TYR A 91 -25.07 1.00 0.87
C TYR A 91 -23.62 0.65 1.14
N GLN A 92 -22.71 1.23 0.38
CA GLN A 92 -21.28 1.15 0.57
C GLN A 92 -20.68 2.56 0.51
N ILE A 93 -19.78 2.85 1.45
CA ILE A 93 -19.11 4.14 1.49
C ILE A 93 -18.06 4.19 0.39
N ASN A 94 -18.02 5.25 -0.40
CA ASN A 94 -16.92 5.51 -1.32
C ASN A 94 -15.71 6.01 -0.54
N VAL A 95 -14.71 5.17 -0.40
CA VAL A 95 -13.53 5.42 0.45
C VAL A 95 -12.35 6.01 -0.31
N GLY A 96 -12.53 6.36 -1.58
CA GLY A 96 -11.52 7.03 -2.38
C GLY A 96 -11.11 6.28 -3.64
N LEU A 97 -10.07 6.81 -4.28
CA LEU A 97 -9.54 6.37 -5.57
C LEU A 97 -8.45 5.30 -5.40
N ASP A 98 -8.20 4.52 -6.44
CA ASP A 98 -7.12 3.52 -6.46
C ASP A 98 -5.74 4.15 -6.61
N VAL A 99 -5.67 5.36 -7.19
CA VAL A 99 -4.42 6.11 -7.38
C VAL A 99 -4.54 7.49 -6.75
N TYR A 100 -3.43 8.02 -6.28
CA TYR A 100 -3.40 9.40 -5.77
C TYR A 100 -3.49 10.39 -6.92
N VAL A 101 -4.46 11.31 -6.83
CA VAL A 101 -4.61 12.43 -7.76
C VAL A 101 -4.27 13.72 -7.00
N PRO A 102 -3.25 14.48 -7.44
CA PRO A 102 -2.91 15.74 -6.79
C PRO A 102 -4.10 16.71 -6.78
N SER A 103 -4.41 17.27 -5.62
CA SER A 103 -5.53 18.24 -5.48
C SER A 103 -5.08 19.69 -5.63
N THR A 104 -3.78 19.93 -5.69
CA THR A 104 -3.18 21.28 -5.78
C THR A 104 -2.12 21.33 -6.87
N GLY A 105 -2.07 22.42 -7.62
CA GLY A 105 -1.07 22.65 -8.65
C GLY A 105 -1.67 23.19 -9.96
N TRP A 106 -0.79 23.58 -10.90
CA TRP A 106 -1.19 24.01 -12.23
C TRP A 106 -1.67 22.80 -13.05
N GLY A 107 -2.92 22.87 -13.56
CA GLY A 107 -3.51 21.78 -14.34
C GLY A 107 -4.17 20.67 -13.54
N VAL A 108 -4.38 20.85 -12.25
CA VAL A 108 -5.12 19.92 -11.40
C VAL A 108 -6.61 20.29 -11.42
N GLY A 109 -7.48 19.28 -11.56
CA GLY A 109 -8.94 19.46 -11.65
C GLY A 109 -9.45 19.79 -13.05
N GLY A 110 -10.77 19.80 -13.21
CA GLY A 110 -11.44 20.16 -14.46
C GLY A 110 -11.32 21.66 -14.77
N TRP A 111 -11.25 22.00 -16.05
CA TRP A 111 -11.34 23.39 -16.50
C TRP A 111 -12.72 23.96 -16.15
N GLY A 112 -12.74 24.99 -15.30
CA GLY A 112 -13.99 25.68 -14.91
C GLY A 112 -14.53 25.28 -13.54
N GLU A 113 -13.84 24.42 -12.79
CA GLU A 113 -14.17 24.13 -11.40
C GLU A 113 -13.48 25.14 -10.45
N GLY A 114 -14.28 25.97 -9.81
CA GLY A 114 -13.85 26.96 -8.83
C GLY A 114 -13.20 28.22 -9.42
N THR A 115 -12.68 29.08 -8.53
CA THR A 115 -11.92 30.26 -8.90
C THR A 115 -10.47 29.90 -9.21
N PHE A 116 -9.84 30.57 -10.17
CA PHE A 116 -8.45 30.34 -10.56
C PHE A 116 -7.51 30.33 -9.36
N GLY A 117 -6.81 29.21 -9.15
CA GLY A 117 -5.92 29.04 -8.00
C GLY A 117 -6.61 28.57 -6.71
N SER A 118 -7.91 28.26 -6.72
CA SER A 118 -8.55 27.63 -5.58
C SER A 118 -8.12 26.17 -5.48
N GLN A 119 -7.75 25.76 -4.27
CA GLN A 119 -7.50 24.38 -3.95
C GLN A 119 -8.82 23.61 -4.10
N GLN A 120 -8.80 22.50 -4.85
CA GLN A 120 -9.93 21.59 -4.83
C GLN A 120 -10.04 21.02 -3.42
N SER A 121 -11.21 21.13 -2.81
CA SER A 121 -11.46 20.50 -1.52
C SER A 121 -11.28 18.99 -1.67
N LEU A 122 -10.27 18.42 -1.01
CA LEU A 122 -10.15 16.97 -0.89
C LEU A 122 -11.37 16.48 -0.13
N THR A 123 -12.35 16.02 -0.87
CA THR A 123 -13.43 15.25 -0.28
C THR A 123 -12.91 13.84 -0.02
N PHE A 124 -13.47 13.20 0.96
CA PHE A 124 -13.21 11.81 1.33
C PHE A 124 -13.20 10.85 0.12
N SER A 125 -14.07 11.05 -0.85
CA SER A 125 -14.18 10.23 -2.06
C SER A 125 -13.14 10.52 -3.16
N ASN A 126 -12.39 11.61 -3.07
CA ASN A 126 -11.42 12.04 -4.09
C ASN A 126 -9.96 11.77 -3.69
N GLN A 127 -9.74 11.23 -2.50
CA GLN A 127 -8.41 10.87 -2.03
C GLN A 127 -8.05 9.43 -2.40
N LEU A 128 -6.78 9.07 -2.23
CA LEU A 128 -6.34 7.68 -2.31
C LEU A 128 -7.07 6.84 -1.25
N ARG A 129 -7.58 5.68 -1.66
CA ARG A 129 -8.24 4.71 -0.78
C ARG A 129 -7.24 4.07 0.16
N LEU A 130 -7.29 4.46 1.42
CA LEU A 130 -6.46 3.91 2.49
C LEU A 130 -7.32 3.61 3.70
N TYR A 131 -7.05 2.48 4.33
CA TYR A 131 -7.70 2.06 5.57
C TYR A 131 -6.69 1.88 6.68
N SER A 132 -7.11 2.17 7.88
CA SER A 132 -6.50 1.68 9.10
C SER A 132 -7.52 0.84 9.87
N HIS A 133 -7.07 -0.18 10.55
CA HIS A 133 -7.92 -1.05 11.35
C HIS A 133 -7.13 -1.67 12.50
N ASP A 134 -7.84 -2.03 13.54
CA ASP A 134 -7.27 -2.72 14.68
C ASP A 134 -8.35 -3.47 15.46
N ASN A 135 -7.94 -4.44 16.25
CA ASN A 135 -8.85 -5.24 17.07
C ASN A 135 -9.07 -4.60 18.44
N PHE A 136 -10.32 -4.44 18.82
CA PHE A 136 -10.73 -4.06 20.17
C PHE A 136 -11.32 -5.29 20.87
N GLY A 137 -10.45 -6.14 21.41
CA GLY A 137 -10.83 -7.49 21.83
C GLY A 137 -11.08 -8.41 20.64
N GLU A 138 -12.30 -8.94 20.53
CA GLU A 138 -12.73 -9.75 19.39
C GLU A 138 -13.31 -8.89 18.25
N ASP A 139 -13.67 -7.63 18.54
CA ASP A 139 -14.31 -6.72 17.62
C ASP A 139 -13.31 -5.91 16.80
N LEU A 140 -13.80 -5.31 15.72
CA LEU A 140 -12.98 -4.56 14.78
C LEU A 140 -13.32 -3.06 14.86
N VAL A 141 -12.29 -2.25 15.05
CA VAL A 141 -12.35 -0.80 14.82
C VAL A 141 -11.60 -0.47 13.54
N PHE A 142 -12.20 0.30 12.66
CA PHE A 142 -11.53 0.69 11.42
C PHE A 142 -11.91 2.11 10.98
N ASN A 143 -11.06 2.68 10.15
CA ASN A 143 -11.20 4.03 9.65
C ASN A 143 -10.68 4.11 8.20
N PRO A 144 -11.53 4.46 7.23
CA PRO A 144 -11.04 4.97 5.95
C PRO A 144 -10.34 6.30 6.22
N ARG A 145 -9.10 6.45 5.73
CA ARG A 145 -8.31 7.66 5.98
C ARG A 145 -9.10 8.92 5.62
N ASN A 146 -9.07 9.94 6.49
CA ASN A 146 -9.82 11.18 6.35
C ASN A 146 -11.35 10.99 6.35
N GLY A 147 -11.84 9.90 6.88
CA GLY A 147 -13.24 9.54 6.98
C GLY A 147 -13.66 9.15 8.40
N GLY A 148 -14.88 8.64 8.54
CA GLY A 148 -15.45 8.21 9.80
C GLY A 148 -14.69 7.08 10.48
N VAL A 149 -14.89 6.91 11.76
CA VAL A 149 -14.41 5.76 12.53
C VAL A 149 -15.56 4.83 12.79
N TYR A 150 -15.38 3.56 12.51
CA TYR A 150 -16.41 2.54 12.53
C TYR A 150 -16.05 1.42 13.49
N TYR A 151 -17.09 0.82 14.08
CA TYR A 151 -17.00 -0.33 14.96
C TYR A 151 -17.83 -1.47 14.41
N TRP A 152 -17.29 -2.65 14.37
CA TRP A 152 -17.99 -3.86 13.98
C TRP A 152 -17.90 -4.89 15.09
N ASP A 153 -19.09 -5.24 15.64
CA ASP A 153 -19.24 -6.28 16.65
C ASP A 153 -19.25 -7.65 15.96
N THR A 154 -18.29 -8.50 16.29
CA THR A 154 -18.16 -9.83 15.70
C THR A 154 -19.34 -10.74 16.03
N SER A 155 -20.03 -10.51 17.15
CA SER A 155 -21.21 -11.28 17.56
C SER A 155 -22.41 -11.09 16.62
N ASP A 156 -22.47 -9.95 15.90
CA ASP A 156 -23.51 -9.66 14.91
C ASP A 156 -23.32 -10.42 13.59
N GLY A 157 -22.17 -11.05 13.40
CA GLY A 157 -21.83 -11.81 12.20
C GLY A 157 -21.53 -10.96 10.96
N THR A 158 -21.03 -11.61 9.90
CA THR A 158 -20.54 -10.94 8.68
C THR A 158 -21.64 -10.32 7.81
N SER A 159 -22.90 -10.61 8.07
CA SER A 159 -24.04 -10.02 7.37
C SER A 159 -24.48 -8.66 7.93
N THR A 160 -24.02 -8.32 9.12
CA THR A 160 -24.30 -7.02 9.76
C THR A 160 -23.17 -6.05 9.44
N ARG A 161 -23.56 -4.81 9.12
CA ARG A 161 -22.62 -3.74 8.83
C ARG A 161 -22.01 -3.16 10.10
N ALA A 162 -20.79 -2.66 9.99
CA ALA A 162 -20.20 -1.82 11.01
C ALA A 162 -21.01 -0.52 11.21
N VAL A 163 -20.99 0.00 12.41
CA VAL A 163 -21.68 1.22 12.82
C VAL A 163 -20.65 2.32 13.08
N ALA A 164 -20.95 3.57 12.71
CA ALA A 164 -20.08 4.68 13.09
C ALA A 164 -20.02 4.81 14.62
N LEU A 165 -18.84 5.16 15.15
CA LEU A 165 -18.69 5.31 16.60
C LEU A 165 -19.70 6.29 17.20
N SER A 166 -20.08 7.33 16.45
CA SER A 166 -21.09 8.32 16.85
C SER A 166 -22.49 7.75 17.01
N ASP A 167 -22.78 6.65 16.33
CA ASP A 167 -24.11 6.04 16.28
C ASP A 167 -24.26 4.86 17.26
N LEU A 168 -23.17 4.52 17.96
CA LEU A 168 -23.22 3.50 19.01
C LEU A 168 -24.07 3.95 20.20
N SER A 169 -24.80 3.01 20.79
CA SER A 169 -25.56 3.29 22.00
C SER A 169 -24.63 3.72 23.14
N GLY A 170 -24.91 4.89 23.73
CA GLY A 170 -24.08 5.46 24.78
C GLY A 170 -22.86 6.22 24.30
N ALA A 171 -22.72 6.47 23.00
CA ALA A 171 -21.62 7.25 22.44
C ALA A 171 -21.60 8.68 22.99
N ASN A 172 -20.46 9.08 23.54
CA ASN A 172 -20.23 10.38 24.12
C ASN A 172 -18.98 11.02 23.48
N LEU A 173 -19.20 11.92 22.53
CA LEU A 173 -18.19 12.69 21.78
C LEU A 173 -17.08 11.85 21.10
N PRO A 174 -17.35 10.69 20.46
CA PRO A 174 -16.33 10.01 19.68
C PRO A 174 -15.91 10.84 18.46
N PRO A 175 -14.67 10.66 17.95
CA PRO A 175 -14.26 11.29 16.71
C PRO A 175 -15.18 10.92 15.54
N THR A 176 -15.57 11.93 14.76
CA THR A 176 -16.42 11.72 13.58
C THR A 176 -15.59 11.58 12.30
N VAL A 177 -14.33 12.02 12.33
CA VAL A 177 -13.35 11.86 11.26
C VAL A 177 -11.95 11.69 11.84
N ALA A 178 -11.12 10.88 11.18
CA ALA A 178 -9.73 10.67 11.57
C ALA A 178 -8.84 10.31 10.35
N LEU A 179 -7.53 10.44 10.51
CA LEU A 179 -6.55 9.99 9.51
C LEU A 179 -6.19 8.51 9.71
N GLN A 180 -6.14 8.06 10.97
CA GLN A 180 -5.77 6.68 11.32
C GLN A 180 -6.35 6.32 12.68
N VAL A 181 -6.67 5.04 12.87
CA VAL A 181 -7.06 4.45 14.16
C VAL A 181 -6.11 3.34 14.54
N LEU A 182 -5.79 3.24 15.84
CA LEU A 182 -5.11 2.12 16.47
C LEU A 182 -5.77 1.83 17.82
N VAL A 183 -5.56 0.61 18.35
CA VAL A 183 -5.94 0.23 19.72
C VAL A 183 -4.66 0.02 20.51
N SER A 184 -4.59 0.58 21.72
CA SER A 184 -3.46 0.34 22.62
C SER A 184 -3.51 -1.08 23.20
N ASP A 185 -2.38 -1.81 23.10
CA ASP A 185 -2.31 -3.21 23.56
C ASP A 185 -2.31 -3.34 25.10
N ILE A 186 -1.81 -2.31 25.80
CA ILE A 186 -1.55 -2.39 27.24
C ILE A 186 -2.82 -2.08 28.04
N ASP A 187 -3.58 -1.11 27.59
CA ASP A 187 -4.64 -0.43 28.35
C ASP A 187 -5.93 -0.31 27.54
N ARG A 188 -5.97 -0.84 26.32
CA ARG A 188 -7.15 -0.96 25.45
C ARG A 188 -7.90 0.36 25.26
N HIS A 189 -7.17 1.44 25.02
CA HIS A 189 -7.76 2.68 24.50
C HIS A 189 -7.82 2.61 22.99
N VAL A 190 -8.92 3.09 22.40
CA VAL A 190 -8.95 3.39 20.98
C VAL A 190 -8.32 4.75 20.76
N ILE A 191 -7.34 4.85 19.88
CA ILE A 191 -6.57 6.07 19.61
C ILE A 191 -6.80 6.48 18.16
N CYS A 192 -7.28 7.71 17.96
CA CYS A 192 -7.48 8.32 16.65
C CYS A 192 -6.44 9.41 16.41
N PHE A 193 -5.70 9.27 15.32
CA PHE A 193 -4.66 10.22 14.90
C PHE A 193 -5.23 11.16 13.83
N GLY A 194 -4.94 12.46 13.94
CA GLY A 194 -5.53 13.47 13.07
C GLY A 194 -7.05 13.50 13.20
N ALA A 195 -7.55 13.56 14.43
CA ALA A 195 -8.98 13.56 14.72
C ALA A 195 -9.60 14.95 14.68
N ASP A 196 -10.91 15.04 14.64
CA ASP A 196 -11.63 16.29 14.79
C ASP A 196 -11.69 16.73 16.28
N PRO A 197 -11.40 17.99 16.59
CA PRO A 197 -11.42 18.50 17.96
C PRO A 197 -12.85 18.63 18.52
N ILE A 198 -12.96 18.56 19.84
CA ILE A 198 -14.18 18.91 20.57
C ILE A 198 -14.30 20.44 20.59
N VAL A 199 -15.44 20.96 20.14
CA VAL A 199 -15.77 22.39 20.17
C VAL A 199 -17.10 22.56 20.91
N GLY A 200 -17.04 23.09 22.13
CA GLY A 200 -18.22 23.15 23.00
C GLY A 200 -18.69 21.76 23.44
N SER A 201 -19.88 21.36 23.04
CA SER A 201 -20.50 20.06 23.38
C SER A 201 -20.58 19.10 22.18
N SER A 202 -19.80 19.31 21.12
CA SER A 202 -19.82 18.47 19.92
C SER A 202 -18.44 18.38 19.29
N ARG A 203 -18.26 17.39 18.42
CA ARG A 203 -17.09 17.32 17.55
C ARG A 203 -17.25 18.30 16.39
N SER A 204 -16.12 18.82 15.91
CA SER A 204 -16.12 19.85 14.84
C SER A 204 -16.48 19.30 13.45
N GLY A 205 -16.31 18.00 13.24
CA GLY A 205 -16.45 17.36 11.92
C GLY A 205 -15.32 17.70 10.94
N THR A 206 -14.31 18.46 11.38
CA THR A 206 -13.17 18.86 10.56
C THR A 206 -11.89 18.41 11.23
N ILE A 207 -11.05 17.70 10.49
CA ILE A 207 -9.77 17.17 10.98
C ILE A 207 -8.86 18.30 11.47
N ASP A 208 -8.31 18.16 12.67
CA ASP A 208 -7.03 18.77 13.05
C ASP A 208 -5.93 17.73 12.78
N PRO A 209 -5.10 17.93 11.76
CA PRO A 209 -4.16 16.89 11.31
C PRO A 209 -3.05 16.58 12.34
N MET A 210 -2.95 17.35 13.41
CA MET A 210 -1.95 17.17 14.48
C MET A 210 -2.56 16.70 15.81
N LEU A 211 -3.88 16.50 15.86
CA LEU A 211 -4.59 16.09 17.07
C LEU A 211 -4.59 14.56 17.20
N ILE A 212 -4.28 14.09 18.40
CA ILE A 212 -4.47 12.69 18.80
C ILE A 212 -5.61 12.68 19.82
N ALA A 213 -6.67 11.91 19.57
CA ALA A 213 -7.77 11.71 20.51
C ALA A 213 -7.79 10.25 20.95
N PHE A 214 -8.12 9.97 22.20
CA PHE A 214 -8.21 8.61 22.74
C PHE A 214 -9.44 8.44 23.60
N SER A 215 -10.03 7.23 23.53
CA SER A 215 -11.22 6.85 24.30
C SER A 215 -10.89 6.68 25.78
N ASP A 216 -11.90 6.44 26.59
CA ASP A 216 -11.70 5.89 27.93
C ASP A 216 -11.20 4.44 27.86
N GLN A 217 -10.56 3.98 28.92
CA GLN A 217 -9.98 2.64 29.02
C GLN A 217 -11.06 1.57 28.87
N GLU A 218 -10.82 0.59 28.00
CA GLU A 218 -11.74 -0.51 27.71
C GLU A 218 -13.15 -0.06 27.28
N ASN A 219 -13.30 1.17 26.82
CA ASN A 219 -14.57 1.74 26.44
C ASN A 219 -14.50 2.51 25.10
N VAL A 220 -15.09 1.95 24.08
CA VAL A 220 -15.10 2.51 22.72
C VAL A 220 -16.07 3.68 22.55
N THR A 221 -17.02 3.85 23.50
CA THR A 221 -18.10 4.84 23.38
C THR A 221 -17.82 6.17 24.10
N GLU A 222 -16.92 6.18 25.10
CA GLU A 222 -16.66 7.36 25.91
C GLU A 222 -15.39 8.09 25.47
N TRP A 223 -15.52 9.35 25.04
CA TRP A 223 -14.44 10.17 24.52
C TRP A 223 -14.42 11.59 25.10
N GLU A 224 -15.37 11.91 25.98
CA GLU A 224 -15.37 13.19 26.68
C GLU A 224 -14.30 13.19 27.78
N PRO A 225 -13.34 14.14 27.78
CA PRO A 225 -12.35 14.23 28.85
C PRO A 225 -13.01 14.67 30.17
N LEU A 226 -13.12 13.75 31.10
CA LEU A 226 -13.67 13.99 32.43
C LEU A 226 -12.64 13.67 33.51
N PRO A 227 -12.68 14.31 34.69
CA PRO A 227 -11.78 13.97 35.80
C PRO A 227 -11.92 12.53 36.31
N THR A 228 -13.00 11.86 35.96
CA THR A 228 -13.36 10.51 36.42
C THR A 228 -13.02 9.40 35.42
N ASN A 229 -12.61 9.75 34.21
CA ASN A 229 -12.25 8.80 33.16
C ASN A 229 -10.83 9.04 32.65
N THR A 230 -10.41 8.26 31.66
CA THR A 230 -9.08 8.34 31.03
C THR A 230 -9.12 8.85 29.61
N ALA A 231 -10.31 9.20 29.09
CA ALA A 231 -10.45 9.81 27.77
C ALA A 231 -9.76 11.16 27.66
N GLY A 232 -9.25 11.49 26.48
CA GLY A 232 -8.55 12.76 26.31
C GLY A 232 -8.07 13.03 24.90
N SER A 233 -7.28 14.09 24.78
CA SER A 233 -6.63 14.44 23.53
C SER A 233 -5.31 15.16 23.76
N LEU A 234 -4.40 14.99 22.80
CA LEU A 234 -3.09 15.63 22.76
C LEU A 234 -2.86 16.22 21.38
N ARG A 235 -2.16 17.35 21.29
CA ARG A 235 -1.80 17.95 20.00
C ARG A 235 -0.30 18.00 19.84
N LEU A 236 0.20 17.46 18.73
CA LEU A 236 1.63 17.49 18.39
C LEU A 236 2.05 18.91 17.98
N SER A 237 3.31 19.26 18.21
CA SER A 237 3.83 20.62 18.00
C SER A 237 4.76 20.75 16.79
N ALA A 238 5.48 19.70 16.38
CA ALA A 238 6.38 19.73 15.24
C ALA A 238 5.79 18.96 14.04
N GLY A 239 5.78 19.61 12.88
CA GLY A 239 5.16 19.13 11.66
C GLY A 239 3.86 19.86 11.32
N SER A 240 3.25 19.47 10.22
CA SER A 240 1.98 20.01 9.74
C SER A 240 0.83 19.00 9.74
N ALA A 241 1.15 17.71 9.60
CA ALA A 241 0.17 16.63 9.61
C ALA A 241 0.79 15.33 10.10
N ILE A 242 0.02 14.53 10.81
CA ILE A 242 0.34 13.13 11.12
C ILE A 242 0.21 12.32 9.84
N ILE A 243 1.28 11.65 9.46
CA ILE A 243 1.32 10.78 8.28
C ILE A 243 0.89 9.37 8.64
N GLY A 244 1.43 8.82 9.71
CA GLY A 244 1.10 7.48 10.18
C GLY A 244 1.58 7.21 11.59
N ALA A 245 1.05 6.15 12.17
CA ALA A 245 1.45 5.65 13.48
C ALA A 245 1.53 4.12 13.46
N ILE A 246 2.44 3.55 14.27
CA ILE A 246 2.59 2.10 14.42
C ILE A 246 2.86 1.74 15.89
N ARG A 247 2.31 0.63 16.34
CA ARG A 247 2.61 0.11 17.67
C ARG A 247 4.03 -0.43 17.74
N ALA A 248 4.78 0.01 18.73
CA ALA A 248 6.02 -0.57 19.18
C ALA A 248 5.78 -1.45 20.41
N ARG A 249 6.82 -1.94 21.04
CA ARG A 249 6.70 -2.90 22.15
C ARG A 249 6.05 -2.31 23.41
N GLN A 250 6.28 -1.04 23.73
CA GLN A 250 5.77 -0.36 24.93
C GLN A 250 5.28 1.07 24.65
N GLU A 251 5.26 1.46 23.42
CA GLU A 251 4.92 2.80 22.97
C GLU A 251 4.31 2.74 21.56
N THR A 252 3.66 3.78 21.14
CA THR A 252 3.23 3.97 19.75
C THR A 252 4.09 5.04 19.12
N LEU A 253 4.77 4.71 18.03
CA LEU A 253 5.51 5.69 17.25
C LEU A 253 4.56 6.43 16.32
N VAL A 254 4.65 7.74 16.30
CA VAL A 254 3.80 8.64 15.51
C VAL A 254 4.67 9.54 14.66
N TRP A 255 4.56 9.43 13.35
CA TRP A 255 5.27 10.30 12.41
C TRP A 255 4.37 11.43 11.94
N THR A 256 4.95 12.62 11.99
CA THR A 256 4.46 13.72 11.18
C THR A 256 5.22 13.77 9.85
N ASP A 257 4.92 14.74 9.04
CA ASP A 257 5.65 15.01 7.79
C ASP A 257 7.13 15.36 8.01
N THR A 258 7.55 15.73 9.24
CA THR A 258 8.91 16.19 9.53
C THR A 258 9.51 15.65 10.83
N ALA A 259 8.77 14.96 11.66
CA ALA A 259 9.23 14.53 12.99
C ALA A 259 8.65 13.18 13.41
N LEU A 260 9.37 12.51 14.31
CA LEU A 260 8.95 11.28 14.97
C LEU A 260 8.68 11.54 16.44
N TYR A 261 7.53 11.10 16.91
CA TYR A 261 7.12 11.13 18.31
C TYR A 261 6.93 9.72 18.86
N SER A 262 7.12 9.58 20.16
CA SER A 262 6.74 8.42 20.96
C SER A 262 5.53 8.80 21.83
N LEU A 263 4.45 8.04 21.69
CA LEU A 263 3.26 8.12 22.52
C LEU A 263 3.27 6.93 23.47
N SER A 264 3.30 7.19 24.77
CA SER A 264 3.36 6.14 25.79
C SER A 264 2.28 6.35 26.85
N PHE A 265 1.74 5.25 27.39
CA PHE A 265 0.84 5.30 28.52
C PHE A 265 1.59 5.68 29.79
N VAL A 266 1.19 6.77 30.41
CA VAL A 266 1.81 7.29 31.63
C VAL A 266 0.88 7.22 32.86
N GLY A 267 -0.37 6.85 32.65
CA GLY A 267 -1.39 6.74 33.67
C GLY A 267 -1.96 8.10 34.11
N GLN A 268 -2.91 8.06 35.03
CA GLN A 268 -3.58 9.26 35.52
C GLN A 268 -2.61 10.24 36.20
N PRO A 269 -2.79 11.55 36.06
CA PRO A 269 -3.95 12.22 35.45
C PRO A 269 -3.83 12.48 33.94
N PHE A 270 -2.75 12.10 33.30
CA PHE A 270 -2.47 12.48 31.90
C PHE A 270 -2.82 11.39 30.87
N THR A 271 -3.05 10.16 31.30
CA THR A 271 -3.30 8.96 30.49
C THR A 271 -2.15 8.66 29.52
N PHE A 272 -1.92 9.50 28.52
CA PHE A 272 -0.80 9.38 27.57
C PHE A 272 0.16 10.55 27.66
N GLY A 273 1.45 10.26 27.49
CA GLY A 273 2.52 11.23 27.32
C GLY A 273 3.10 11.17 25.90
N VAL A 274 3.47 12.31 25.37
CA VAL A 274 4.10 12.43 24.05
C VAL A 274 5.50 13.00 24.21
N ASN A 275 6.48 12.30 23.63
CA ASN A 275 7.86 12.75 23.58
C ASN A 275 8.32 12.88 22.12
N LEU A 276 8.97 14.01 21.79
CA LEU A 276 9.63 14.20 20.52
C LEU A 276 10.91 13.35 20.51
N VAL A 277 10.98 12.35 19.62
CA VAL A 277 12.11 11.44 19.51
C VAL A 277 13.16 11.99 18.56
N ASN A 278 12.74 12.50 17.40
CA ASN A 278 13.65 13.04 16.40
C ASN A 278 12.94 14.07 15.51
N GLU A 279 13.66 15.16 15.18
CA GLU A 279 13.26 16.11 14.15
C GLU A 279 14.07 15.87 12.87
N GLY A 280 13.44 16.10 11.71
CA GLY A 280 14.10 15.96 10.41
C GLY A 280 14.01 14.55 9.82
N VAL A 281 13.24 13.65 10.44
CA VAL A 281 12.85 12.36 9.89
C VAL A 281 11.33 12.28 9.82
N GLY A 282 10.80 12.02 8.65
CA GLY A 282 9.38 11.86 8.39
C GLY A 282 9.03 10.43 7.99
N LEU A 283 7.80 10.26 7.53
CA LEU A 283 7.33 9.02 6.92
C LEU A 283 6.86 9.34 5.50
N VAL A 284 7.31 8.57 4.53
CA VAL A 284 7.01 8.83 3.11
C VAL A 284 5.53 8.59 2.76
N GLY A 285 4.89 7.67 3.45
CA GLY A 285 3.48 7.31 3.29
C GLY A 285 2.92 6.59 4.51
N PRO A 286 1.59 6.54 4.70
CA PRO A 286 0.97 6.04 5.92
C PRO A 286 1.35 4.60 6.29
N ASN A 287 1.57 3.76 5.29
CA ASN A 287 1.91 2.34 5.46
C ASN A 287 3.40 2.03 5.25
N ALA A 288 4.27 3.05 5.30
CA ALA A 288 5.70 2.87 5.03
C ALA A 288 6.53 2.48 6.26
N ALA A 289 5.92 2.29 7.43
CA ALA A 289 6.56 1.82 8.65
C ALA A 289 6.22 0.35 8.91
N VAL A 290 7.20 -0.43 9.36
CA VAL A 290 7.08 -1.88 9.58
C VAL A 290 7.64 -2.24 10.95
N ASN A 291 6.87 -2.99 11.72
CA ASN A 291 7.30 -3.54 13.01
C ASN A 291 7.86 -4.95 12.83
N THR A 292 9.08 -5.17 13.30
CA THR A 292 9.77 -6.46 13.29
C THR A 292 10.27 -6.82 14.69
N PRO A 293 10.66 -8.08 14.95
CA PRO A 293 11.24 -8.46 16.23
C PRO A 293 12.50 -7.66 16.61
N LYS A 294 13.22 -7.13 15.63
CA LYS A 294 14.48 -6.39 15.82
C LYS A 294 14.27 -4.89 16.06
N GLY A 295 13.09 -4.36 15.69
CA GLY A 295 12.75 -2.95 15.81
C GLY A 295 11.78 -2.50 14.73
N ILE A 296 11.53 -1.21 14.67
CA ILE A 296 10.67 -0.60 13.66
C ILE A 296 11.54 -0.01 12.57
N PHE A 297 11.23 -0.37 11.32
CA PHE A 297 11.88 0.12 10.12
C PHE A 297 10.91 0.96 9.31
N TRP A 298 11.40 2.02 8.67
CA TRP A 298 10.56 2.83 7.79
C TRP A 298 11.32 3.50 6.66
N MET A 299 10.57 3.86 5.65
CA MET A 299 11.04 4.64 4.52
C MET A 299 10.61 6.09 4.67
N ASP A 300 11.55 7.01 4.57
CA ASP A 300 11.34 8.45 4.43
C ASP A 300 11.58 8.87 2.97
N LYS A 301 11.38 10.14 2.65
CA LYS A 301 11.51 10.70 1.29
C LYS A 301 12.90 10.52 0.64
N LYS A 302 13.95 10.31 1.45
CA LYS A 302 15.34 10.26 0.96
C LYS A 302 16.17 9.14 1.57
N GLY A 303 15.61 8.27 2.37
CA GLY A 303 16.38 7.23 3.03
C GLY A 303 15.54 6.27 3.84
N PHE A 304 16.22 5.31 4.40
CA PHE A 304 15.64 4.29 5.25
C PHE A 304 16.18 4.45 6.68
N TYR A 305 15.34 4.18 7.64
CA TYR A 305 15.64 4.34 9.05
C TYR A 305 15.17 3.16 9.86
N ALA A 306 15.77 3.00 11.04
CA ALA A 306 15.35 2.03 12.04
C ALA A 306 15.23 2.69 13.41
N TYR A 307 14.32 2.17 14.23
CA TYR A 307 14.15 2.52 15.63
C TYR A 307 14.26 1.28 16.51
N THR A 308 15.29 1.29 17.35
CA THR A 308 15.57 0.24 18.35
C THR A 308 15.73 0.86 19.74
N GLY A 309 14.94 1.88 20.05
CA GLY A 309 15.10 2.79 21.20
C GLY A 309 15.78 4.10 20.82
N GLN A 310 16.44 4.14 19.68
CA GLN A 310 17.03 5.35 19.07
C GLN A 310 16.84 5.29 17.55
N VAL A 311 16.71 6.46 16.92
CA VAL A 311 16.63 6.57 15.47
C VAL A 311 18.02 6.39 14.85
N GLN A 312 18.12 5.49 13.89
CA GLN A 312 19.33 5.21 13.12
C GLN A 312 19.03 5.27 11.63
N SER A 313 19.87 5.93 10.86
CA SER A 313 19.84 5.87 9.40
C SER A 313 20.42 4.53 8.96
N LEU A 314 19.75 3.86 8.02
CA LEU A 314 20.23 2.62 7.41
C LEU A 314 21.04 2.94 6.15
N PRO A 315 22.35 2.62 6.11
CA PRO A 315 23.11 2.71 4.88
C PRO A 315 22.50 1.77 3.83
N CYS A 316 22.18 2.32 2.66
CA CYS A 316 21.53 1.56 1.60
C CYS A 316 22.40 1.58 0.35
N SER A 317 22.85 0.39 -0.10
CA SER A 317 23.68 0.25 -1.30
C SER A 317 22.92 0.51 -2.61
N VAL A 318 21.58 0.47 -2.56
CA VAL A 318 20.70 0.72 -3.72
C VAL A 318 19.89 2.02 -3.57
N GLN A 319 20.31 2.92 -2.68
CA GLN A 319 19.59 4.14 -2.37
C GLN A 319 19.33 5.01 -3.61
N ASP A 320 20.39 5.28 -4.38
CA ASP A 320 20.28 6.09 -5.60
C ASP A 320 19.37 5.44 -6.65
N TYR A 321 19.40 4.12 -6.76
CA TYR A 321 18.52 3.38 -7.66
C TYR A 321 17.05 3.57 -7.28
N VAL A 322 16.70 3.40 -6.00
CA VAL A 322 15.32 3.52 -5.52
C VAL A 322 14.82 4.96 -5.62
N PHE A 323 15.55 5.92 -5.04
CA PHE A 323 15.07 7.29 -4.91
C PHE A 323 15.19 8.13 -6.21
N SER A 324 15.96 7.66 -7.21
CA SER A 324 15.91 8.27 -8.55
C SER A 324 14.78 7.76 -9.43
N ASP A 325 14.20 6.59 -9.10
CA ASP A 325 13.14 5.93 -9.87
C ASP A 325 11.76 6.02 -9.20
N ILE A 326 11.66 6.52 -7.97
CA ILE A 326 10.40 6.57 -7.23
C ILE A 326 9.44 7.63 -7.77
N ASN A 327 8.15 7.28 -7.91
CA ASN A 327 7.10 8.25 -8.18
C ASN A 327 6.64 8.91 -6.86
N GLU A 328 7.20 10.09 -6.55
CA GLU A 328 6.87 10.83 -5.32
C GLU A 328 5.38 11.20 -5.22
N THR A 329 4.69 11.38 -6.35
CA THR A 329 3.25 11.69 -6.39
C THR A 329 2.44 10.53 -5.80
N GLN A 330 2.87 9.30 -6.02
CA GLN A 330 2.20 8.09 -5.52
C GLN A 330 2.78 7.57 -4.20
N SER A 331 3.53 8.39 -3.48
CA SER A 331 4.22 7.99 -2.23
C SER A 331 3.27 7.41 -1.16
N PHE A 332 2.00 7.80 -1.13
CA PHE A 332 1.02 7.26 -0.18
C PHE A 332 0.59 5.82 -0.49
N GLN A 333 0.88 5.30 -1.69
CA GLN A 333 0.71 3.88 -1.99
C GLN A 333 1.84 3.01 -1.43
N ILE A 334 2.97 3.60 -1.04
CA ILE A 334 4.10 2.82 -0.50
C ILE A 334 3.64 1.97 0.67
N PHE A 335 3.88 0.68 0.56
CA PHE A 335 3.51 -0.30 1.56
C PHE A 335 4.74 -1.04 2.08
N GLY A 336 5.01 -0.89 3.36
CA GLY A 336 6.07 -1.62 4.04
C GLY A 336 5.62 -3.03 4.45
N PHE A 337 6.49 -4.00 4.33
CA PHE A 337 6.22 -5.39 4.70
C PHE A 337 7.39 -6.03 5.45
N ALA A 338 7.07 -7.03 6.26
CA ALA A 338 8.05 -7.90 6.89
C ALA A 338 7.90 -9.32 6.35
N ASN A 339 9.02 -10.02 6.19
CA ASN A 339 9.10 -11.45 5.95
C ASN A 339 10.01 -12.05 7.02
N LYS A 340 9.41 -12.38 8.16
CA LYS A 340 10.15 -12.79 9.36
C LYS A 340 10.90 -14.12 9.20
N ALA A 341 10.41 -14.99 8.31
CA ALA A 341 11.07 -16.27 8.03
C ALA A 341 12.49 -16.08 7.44
N PHE A 342 12.75 -14.94 6.81
CA PHE A 342 14.01 -14.62 6.16
C PHE A 342 14.74 -13.42 6.77
N ASP A 343 14.25 -12.89 7.89
CA ASP A 343 14.79 -11.69 8.53
C ASP A 343 14.80 -10.45 7.60
N GLU A 344 13.73 -10.29 6.82
CA GLU A 344 13.60 -9.26 5.81
C GLU A 344 12.53 -8.23 6.16
N VAL A 345 12.80 -6.99 5.78
CA VAL A 345 11.83 -5.90 5.71
C VAL A 345 11.93 -5.24 4.34
N GLY A 346 10.80 -4.90 3.76
CA GLY A 346 10.80 -4.31 2.44
C GLY A 346 9.69 -3.29 2.22
N TRP A 347 9.75 -2.61 1.08
CA TRP A 347 8.78 -1.59 0.68
C TRP A 347 8.41 -1.79 -0.79
N PHE A 348 7.13 -1.92 -1.03
CA PHE A 348 6.55 -1.83 -2.37
C PHE A 348 6.35 -0.37 -2.72
N TYR A 349 6.71 0.04 -3.95
CA TYR A 349 6.60 1.42 -4.40
C TYR A 349 6.30 1.51 -5.91
N CYS A 350 5.86 2.68 -6.35
CA CYS A 350 5.65 2.98 -7.76
C CYS A 350 6.93 3.54 -8.37
N SER A 351 7.38 3.01 -9.51
CA SER A 351 8.47 3.59 -10.29
C SER A 351 8.06 4.94 -10.93
N SER A 352 9.01 5.72 -11.41
CA SER A 352 8.79 7.09 -11.91
C SER A 352 7.75 7.20 -13.04
N GLY A 353 7.56 6.14 -13.81
CA GLY A 353 6.55 6.06 -14.88
C GLY A 353 5.25 5.36 -14.51
N ALA A 354 5.17 4.80 -13.30
CA ALA A 354 4.04 4.00 -12.85
C ALA A 354 3.10 4.80 -11.94
N VAL A 355 1.80 4.54 -12.05
CA VAL A 355 0.78 5.06 -11.12
C VAL A 355 0.34 3.99 -10.12
N ASN A 356 0.63 2.72 -10.37
CA ASN A 356 0.41 1.58 -9.50
C ASN A 356 1.76 1.01 -9.05
N ILE A 357 1.78 0.31 -7.93
CA ILE A 357 2.97 -0.34 -7.42
C ILE A 357 3.49 -1.38 -8.41
N ASP A 358 4.78 -1.28 -8.76
CA ASP A 358 5.46 -2.17 -9.72
C ASP A 358 6.87 -2.58 -9.29
N ARG A 359 7.37 -2.02 -8.18
CA ARG A 359 8.72 -2.23 -7.66
C ARG A 359 8.71 -2.59 -6.19
N TYR A 360 9.77 -3.24 -5.75
CA TYR A 360 10.06 -3.39 -4.33
C TYR A 360 11.57 -3.26 -4.04
N VAL A 361 11.87 -2.90 -2.81
CA VAL A 361 13.19 -2.94 -2.22
C VAL A 361 13.12 -3.68 -0.90
N VAL A 362 14.09 -4.55 -0.63
CA VAL A 362 14.15 -5.38 0.60
C VAL A 362 15.49 -5.20 1.29
N TYR A 363 15.44 -5.14 2.59
CA TYR A 363 16.60 -5.14 3.48
C TYR A 363 16.56 -6.38 4.38
N ASN A 364 17.55 -7.24 4.26
CA ASN A 364 17.80 -8.29 5.22
C ASN A 364 18.54 -7.69 6.43
N TYR A 365 17.88 -7.63 7.57
CA TYR A 365 18.40 -6.93 8.74
C TYR A 365 19.35 -7.79 9.61
N ASP A 366 19.51 -9.07 9.31
CA ASP A 366 20.51 -9.93 9.93
C ASP A 366 21.85 -9.90 9.15
N GLU A 367 21.77 -10.02 7.84
CA GLU A 367 22.94 -10.00 6.95
C GLU A 367 23.37 -8.59 6.52
N ASN A 368 22.55 -7.57 6.75
CA ASN A 368 22.75 -6.17 6.30
C ASN A 368 22.92 -6.05 4.78
N VAL A 369 22.07 -6.73 4.03
CA VAL A 369 22.11 -6.78 2.57
C VAL A 369 20.81 -6.20 2.00
N TRP A 370 20.95 -5.44 0.91
CA TRP A 370 19.81 -4.88 0.17
C TRP A 370 19.60 -5.63 -1.13
N SER A 371 18.34 -5.82 -1.49
CA SER A 371 17.91 -6.34 -2.78
C SER A 371 16.75 -5.52 -3.35
N ILE A 372 16.58 -5.61 -4.67
CA ILE A 372 15.54 -4.88 -5.41
C ILE A 372 14.85 -5.85 -6.34
N GLY A 373 13.61 -5.54 -6.70
CA GLY A 373 12.88 -6.33 -7.67
C GLY A 373 11.66 -5.63 -8.24
N GLN A 374 10.99 -6.36 -9.11
CA GLN A 374 9.75 -5.95 -9.75
C GLN A 374 8.65 -6.89 -9.29
N LEU A 375 7.69 -6.36 -8.57
CA LEU A 375 6.52 -7.09 -8.11
C LEU A 375 5.43 -6.09 -7.74
N SER A 376 4.23 -6.35 -8.17
CA SER A 376 3.08 -5.53 -7.85
C SER A 376 2.30 -6.16 -6.71
N ARG A 377 2.33 -5.54 -5.54
CA ARG A 377 1.55 -5.93 -4.35
C ARG A 377 1.09 -4.69 -3.61
N ASN A 378 -0.19 -4.66 -3.28
CA ASN A 378 -0.83 -3.48 -2.67
C ASN A 378 -0.90 -3.59 -1.14
N ALA A 379 -0.89 -4.81 -0.61
CA ALA A 379 -0.86 -5.10 0.81
C ALA A 379 -0.19 -6.44 1.06
N TRP A 380 0.33 -6.61 2.27
CA TRP A 380 1.06 -7.80 2.70
C TRP A 380 0.67 -8.16 4.12
N LEU A 381 0.48 -9.45 4.37
CA LEU A 381 0.37 -10.02 5.70
C LEU A 381 1.41 -11.13 5.84
N ASP A 382 2.28 -10.98 6.84
CA ASP A 382 3.32 -11.95 7.15
C ASP A 382 2.75 -13.27 7.70
N GLU A 383 3.57 -14.31 7.75
CA GLU A 383 3.19 -15.57 8.38
C GLU A 383 2.80 -15.38 9.85
N GLY A 384 1.90 -16.22 10.33
CA GLY A 384 1.40 -16.17 11.70
C GLY A 384 -0.02 -16.72 11.80
N VAL A 385 -1.02 -15.98 11.34
CA VAL A 385 -2.40 -16.47 11.20
C VAL A 385 -2.49 -17.48 10.05
N PHE A 386 -1.77 -17.24 8.98
CA PHE A 386 -1.60 -18.14 7.85
C PHE A 386 -0.21 -18.77 7.88
N ASP A 387 -0.09 -19.98 7.34
CA ASP A 387 1.18 -20.73 7.28
C ASP A 387 2.22 -20.09 6.35
N LYS A 388 1.79 -19.18 5.50
CA LYS A 388 2.60 -18.48 4.50
C LYS A 388 2.21 -17.02 4.41
N PRO A 389 3.14 -16.13 4.07
CA PRO A 389 2.80 -14.75 3.80
C PRO A 389 1.79 -14.66 2.64
N ILE A 390 0.86 -13.73 2.77
CA ILE A 390 -0.13 -13.46 1.72
C ILE A 390 -0.08 -11.99 1.30
N ALA A 391 -0.36 -11.74 0.04
CA ALA A 391 -0.40 -10.38 -0.49
C ALA A 391 -1.50 -10.21 -1.54
N THR A 392 -1.96 -8.99 -1.72
CA THR A 392 -3.01 -8.66 -2.67
C THR A 392 -2.47 -7.99 -3.92
N HIS A 393 -3.07 -8.28 -5.06
CA HIS A 393 -2.79 -7.63 -6.33
C HIS A 393 -3.99 -7.70 -7.28
N GLU A 394 -4.12 -6.70 -8.15
CA GLU A 394 -5.03 -6.70 -9.28
C GLU A 394 -4.32 -7.26 -10.52
N ILE A 395 -4.77 -8.43 -11.02
CA ILE A 395 -4.18 -9.06 -12.22
C ILE A 395 -4.63 -8.36 -13.49
N SER A 396 -5.89 -7.92 -13.52
CA SER A 396 -6.50 -7.18 -14.62
C SER A 396 -7.67 -6.38 -14.09
N THR A 397 -8.17 -5.43 -14.88
CA THR A 397 -9.33 -4.62 -14.50
C THR A 397 -10.46 -5.50 -13.94
N ASN A 398 -10.82 -5.31 -12.69
CA ASN A 398 -11.81 -6.06 -11.91
C ASN A 398 -11.45 -7.52 -11.58
N THR A 399 -10.19 -7.92 -11.68
CA THR A 399 -9.73 -9.25 -11.25
C THR A 399 -8.69 -9.09 -10.14
N ASN A 400 -9.16 -9.13 -8.90
CA ASN A 400 -8.33 -9.03 -7.71
C ASN A 400 -8.03 -10.42 -7.15
N CYS A 401 -6.78 -10.65 -6.77
CA CYS A 401 -6.33 -11.92 -6.22
C CYS A 401 -5.56 -11.74 -4.92
N ILE A 402 -5.60 -12.79 -4.10
CA ILE A 402 -4.72 -12.96 -2.95
C ILE A 402 -3.71 -14.03 -3.33
N PHE A 403 -2.43 -13.69 -3.26
CA PHE A 403 -1.32 -14.59 -3.57
C PHE A 403 -0.70 -15.13 -2.29
N ASN A 404 -0.39 -16.41 -2.27
CA ASN A 404 0.51 -17.00 -1.29
C ASN A 404 1.95 -16.74 -1.73
N HIS A 405 2.77 -16.22 -0.82
CA HIS A 405 4.19 -16.02 -1.02
C HIS A 405 5.01 -17.13 -0.38
N GLU A 406 6.28 -17.23 -0.75
CA GLU A 406 7.23 -18.25 -0.26
C GLU A 406 6.74 -19.70 -0.52
N VAL A 407 6.11 -19.91 -1.68
CA VAL A 407 5.62 -21.21 -2.14
C VAL A 407 6.20 -21.51 -3.51
N GLY A 408 6.97 -22.62 -3.60
CA GLY A 408 7.60 -23.01 -4.87
C GLY A 408 8.83 -22.16 -5.24
N ASN A 409 9.22 -22.22 -6.51
CA ASN A 409 10.34 -21.49 -7.10
C ASN A 409 9.96 -20.89 -8.46
N ASP A 410 8.72 -20.47 -8.60
CA ASP A 410 8.15 -19.90 -9.82
C ASP A 410 7.26 -18.69 -9.48
N ASP A 411 6.85 -17.96 -10.50
CA ASP A 411 5.89 -16.86 -10.42
C ASP A 411 4.56 -17.34 -11.00
N ASP A 412 3.68 -17.84 -10.13
CA ASP A 412 2.37 -18.38 -10.47
C ASP A 412 2.40 -19.40 -11.64
N GLY A 413 3.33 -20.37 -11.56
CA GLY A 413 3.55 -21.39 -12.57
C GLY A 413 4.40 -20.95 -13.76
N SER A 414 4.85 -19.71 -13.79
CA SER A 414 5.77 -19.17 -14.79
C SER A 414 7.20 -19.10 -14.24
N ALA A 415 8.21 -19.10 -15.12
CA ALA A 415 9.59 -18.91 -14.68
C ALA A 415 9.78 -17.47 -14.15
N MET A 416 10.45 -17.34 -13.00
CA MET A 416 10.85 -16.03 -12.49
C MET A 416 11.77 -15.33 -13.49
N GLN A 417 11.47 -14.07 -13.78
CA GLN A 417 12.20 -13.27 -14.75
C GLN A 417 13.18 -12.32 -14.05
N ASN A 418 14.27 -11.97 -14.75
CA ASN A 418 15.24 -10.96 -14.31
C ASN A 418 15.88 -11.24 -12.93
N VAL A 419 16.05 -12.49 -12.55
CA VAL A 419 16.77 -12.84 -11.32
C VAL A 419 18.27 -12.68 -11.56
N PHE A 420 18.92 -11.75 -10.88
CA PHE A 420 20.34 -11.50 -11.10
C PHE A 420 21.08 -11.02 -9.84
N ILE A 421 22.41 -11.24 -9.88
CA ILE A 421 23.38 -10.57 -9.03
C ILE A 421 24.44 -9.94 -9.92
N GLU A 422 24.75 -8.68 -9.67
CA GLU A 422 25.73 -7.91 -10.45
C GLU A 422 26.77 -7.30 -9.50
N SER A 423 28.06 -7.49 -9.82
CA SER A 423 29.13 -6.88 -9.05
C SER A 423 29.20 -5.38 -9.31
N SER A 424 29.80 -4.63 -8.39
CA SER A 424 30.35 -3.32 -8.74
C SER A 424 31.47 -3.44 -9.78
N ASP A 425 31.87 -2.31 -10.33
CA ASP A 425 33.07 -2.28 -11.19
C ASP A 425 34.30 -2.79 -10.43
N PHE A 426 35.05 -3.67 -11.06
CA PHE A 426 36.35 -4.08 -10.58
C PHE A 426 37.42 -3.79 -11.60
N ASP A 427 38.60 -3.45 -11.13
CA ASP A 427 39.76 -3.13 -11.94
C ASP A 427 41.04 -3.76 -11.35
N LEU A 428 42.16 -3.66 -12.09
CA LEU A 428 43.46 -4.09 -11.61
C LEU A 428 44.27 -2.87 -11.12
N GLY A 429 44.73 -2.96 -9.88
CA GLY A 429 45.49 -1.89 -9.25
C GLY A 429 44.63 -0.67 -8.96
N GLU A 430 45.00 0.47 -9.49
CA GLU A 430 44.29 1.75 -9.34
C GLU A 430 43.43 2.12 -10.58
N GLY A 431 43.12 1.13 -11.43
CA GLY A 431 42.30 1.33 -12.64
C GLY A 431 43.02 2.01 -13.83
N ASP A 432 44.34 2.18 -13.75
CA ASP A 432 45.17 2.80 -14.80
C ASP A 432 45.53 1.82 -15.92
N MET A 433 45.34 0.52 -15.72
CA MET A 433 45.70 -0.54 -16.67
C MET A 433 44.46 -1.17 -17.29
N PHE A 434 44.63 -1.61 -18.56
CA PHE A 434 43.66 -2.54 -19.13
C PHE A 434 43.82 -3.91 -18.51
N GLN A 435 42.71 -4.56 -18.25
CA GLN A 435 42.63 -5.96 -17.83
C GLN A 435 42.08 -6.81 -18.96
N PHE A 436 42.56 -8.04 -19.02
CA PHE A 436 42.06 -9.06 -19.92
C PHE A 436 41.54 -10.22 -19.12
N VAL A 437 40.22 -10.51 -19.27
CA VAL A 437 39.54 -11.66 -18.65
C VAL A 437 39.37 -12.71 -19.73
N ASN A 438 40.01 -13.87 -19.57
CA ASN A 438 39.95 -14.96 -20.53
C ASN A 438 39.14 -16.15 -20.11
N ARG A 439 38.79 -16.25 -18.83
CA ARG A 439 38.05 -17.40 -18.31
C ARG A 439 37.31 -17.02 -17.04
N VAL A 440 36.10 -17.60 -16.92
CA VAL A 440 35.31 -17.63 -15.67
C VAL A 440 35.17 -19.09 -15.22
N ILE A 441 35.44 -19.37 -13.96
CA ILE A 441 35.19 -20.68 -13.34
C ILE A 441 33.96 -20.49 -12.45
N PRO A 442 32.78 -20.97 -12.89
CA PRO A 442 31.56 -20.85 -12.12
C PRO A 442 31.61 -21.77 -10.89
N ASP A 443 31.01 -21.30 -9.80
CA ASP A 443 30.75 -22.11 -8.61
C ASP A 443 29.24 -22.05 -8.34
N VAL A 444 28.51 -22.93 -9.01
CA VAL A 444 27.04 -22.96 -8.99
C VAL A 444 26.57 -24.35 -8.66
N LYS A 445 25.65 -24.44 -7.74
CA LYS A 445 24.88 -25.67 -7.47
C LYS A 445 23.43 -25.45 -7.80
N PHE A 446 22.93 -26.13 -8.81
CA PHE A 446 21.49 -26.17 -9.11
C PHE A 446 20.77 -27.10 -8.14
N ILE A 447 19.58 -26.68 -7.70
CA ILE A 447 18.70 -27.39 -6.76
C ILE A 447 17.33 -27.50 -7.44
N GLY A 448 16.70 -28.69 -7.38
CA GLY A 448 15.40 -28.91 -7.96
C GLY A 448 15.39 -29.95 -9.09
N SER A 449 14.23 -30.14 -9.72
CA SER A 449 13.93 -31.25 -10.64
C SER A 449 14.18 -30.95 -12.12
N GLY A 450 14.92 -29.89 -12.44
CA GLY A 450 15.25 -29.55 -13.83
C GLY A 450 16.10 -30.63 -14.52
N SER A 451 15.99 -30.77 -15.85
CA SER A 451 16.81 -31.68 -16.64
C SER A 451 18.30 -31.26 -16.55
N THR A 452 19.20 -32.23 -16.50
CA THR A 452 20.64 -31.99 -16.44
C THR A 452 21.23 -31.89 -17.85
N GLY A 453 22.27 -31.06 -18.02
CA GLY A 453 22.99 -30.89 -19.29
C GLY A 453 22.61 -29.61 -20.03
N SER A 454 22.92 -29.54 -21.33
CA SER A 454 22.78 -28.32 -22.15
C SER A 454 21.33 -27.93 -22.51
N SER A 455 20.34 -28.65 -22.03
CA SER A 455 18.90 -28.39 -22.22
C SER A 455 18.15 -28.32 -20.90
N GLY A 456 18.85 -28.10 -19.78
CA GLY A 456 18.29 -28.01 -18.43
C GLY A 456 18.48 -26.64 -17.81
N GLN A 457 18.44 -26.65 -16.47
CA GLN A 457 18.68 -25.44 -15.66
C GLN A 457 19.97 -24.75 -16.08
N GLN A 458 19.89 -23.44 -16.34
CA GLN A 458 21.05 -22.64 -16.76
C GLN A 458 21.04 -21.27 -16.10
N LEU A 459 22.22 -20.73 -15.93
CA LEU A 459 22.47 -19.33 -15.56
C LEU A 459 23.39 -18.69 -16.58
N ASP A 460 23.13 -17.46 -16.90
CA ASP A 460 24.00 -16.69 -17.79
C ASP A 460 25.01 -15.85 -17.00
N PHE A 461 26.28 -16.02 -17.34
CA PHE A 461 27.37 -15.21 -16.86
C PHE A 461 27.67 -14.13 -17.90
N VAL A 462 27.30 -12.90 -17.57
CA VAL A 462 27.44 -11.72 -18.45
C VAL A 462 28.61 -10.89 -17.97
N LEU A 463 29.58 -10.69 -18.84
CA LEU A 463 30.71 -9.79 -18.60
C LEU A 463 30.49 -8.47 -19.36
N LYS A 464 30.50 -7.39 -18.62
CA LYS A 464 30.40 -6.02 -19.14
C LYS A 464 31.70 -5.29 -18.89
N ARG A 465 31.97 -4.26 -19.70
CA ARG A 465 33.18 -3.42 -19.57
C ARG A 465 32.86 -1.96 -19.73
N ARG A 466 33.78 -1.13 -19.24
CA ARG A 466 33.96 0.29 -19.63
C ARG A 466 35.43 0.67 -19.56
N ASN A 467 35.83 1.71 -20.29
CA ASN A 467 37.23 2.14 -20.39
C ASN A 467 37.53 3.33 -19.49
N PHE A 468 36.52 4.06 -19.04
CA PHE A 468 36.66 5.18 -18.08
C PHE A 468 35.41 5.33 -17.23
N PRO A 469 35.50 5.88 -16.00
CA PRO A 469 34.36 6.18 -15.18
C PRO A 469 33.37 7.11 -15.91
N GLY A 470 32.06 6.78 -15.84
CA GLY A 470 31.00 7.53 -16.53
C GLY A 470 30.70 7.06 -17.96
N GLU A 471 31.52 6.19 -18.57
CA GLU A 471 31.16 5.49 -19.82
C GLU A 471 30.06 4.46 -19.52
N SER A 472 29.10 4.33 -20.42
CA SER A 472 28.06 3.30 -20.33
C SER A 472 28.67 1.91 -20.40
N LEU A 473 28.20 1.00 -19.54
CA LEU A 473 28.65 -0.39 -19.56
C LEU A 473 28.26 -1.07 -20.88
N THR A 474 29.22 -1.72 -21.50
CA THR A 474 29.01 -2.50 -22.73
C THR A 474 29.13 -3.98 -22.42
N THR A 475 28.12 -4.78 -22.75
CA THR A 475 28.19 -6.24 -22.69
C THR A 475 29.16 -6.77 -23.73
N VAL A 476 30.11 -7.57 -23.27
CA VAL A 476 31.17 -8.15 -24.13
C VAL A 476 30.94 -9.64 -24.36
N SER A 477 30.48 -10.34 -23.33
CA SER A 477 30.28 -11.80 -23.37
C SER A 477 29.12 -12.19 -22.54
N THR A 478 28.27 -13.04 -23.09
CA THR A 478 27.25 -13.79 -22.35
C THR A 478 27.55 -15.27 -22.55
N SER A 479 27.66 -16.01 -21.46
CA SER A 479 28.00 -17.44 -21.49
C SER A 479 27.11 -18.21 -20.58
N SER A 480 26.40 -19.20 -21.10
CA SER A 480 25.48 -20.04 -20.31
C SER A 480 26.25 -21.09 -19.51
N CYS A 481 25.90 -21.19 -18.24
CA CYS A 481 26.41 -22.17 -17.28
C CYS A 481 25.34 -23.20 -16.97
N PHE A 482 25.66 -24.45 -17.20
CA PHE A 482 24.82 -25.61 -16.88
C PHE A 482 25.43 -26.40 -15.71
N SER A 483 24.71 -27.40 -15.23
CA SER A 483 25.17 -28.24 -14.09
C SER A 483 26.49 -28.98 -14.34
N ASN A 484 26.86 -29.20 -15.59
CA ASN A 484 28.11 -29.86 -16.02
C ASN A 484 29.20 -28.88 -16.50
N THR A 485 28.97 -27.58 -16.43
CA THR A 485 29.93 -26.58 -16.89
C THR A 485 31.08 -26.41 -15.91
N THR A 486 32.29 -26.69 -16.35
CA THR A 486 33.48 -26.59 -15.50
C THR A 486 34.21 -25.24 -15.68
N LYS A 487 34.07 -24.60 -16.83
CA LYS A 487 34.64 -23.30 -17.16
C LYS A 487 33.86 -22.62 -18.28
N LEU A 488 33.94 -21.31 -18.31
CA LEU A 488 33.42 -20.45 -19.37
C LEU A 488 34.58 -19.67 -19.96
N ASP A 489 34.86 -19.87 -21.25
CA ASP A 489 35.91 -19.14 -21.95
C ASP A 489 35.35 -17.79 -22.44
N THR A 490 36.06 -16.72 -22.19
CA THR A 490 35.63 -15.34 -22.51
C THR A 490 36.78 -14.51 -23.04
N ARG A 491 36.49 -13.32 -23.60
CA ARG A 491 37.49 -12.38 -24.11
C ARG A 491 37.06 -10.95 -23.81
N LEU A 492 37.22 -10.54 -22.56
CA LEU A 492 36.97 -9.17 -22.17
C LEU A 492 38.28 -8.41 -22.06
N ARG A 493 38.37 -7.24 -22.72
CA ARG A 493 39.42 -6.24 -22.54
C ARG A 493 38.78 -4.91 -22.17
N GLY A 494 39.09 -4.38 -21.01
CA GLY A 494 38.59 -3.12 -20.51
C GLY A 494 39.41 -2.63 -19.32
N ARG A 495 39.26 -1.38 -18.92
CA ARG A 495 39.85 -0.90 -17.66
C ARG A 495 39.04 -1.35 -16.46
N GLN A 496 37.75 -1.25 -16.59
CA GLN A 496 36.80 -1.70 -15.57
C GLN A 496 35.93 -2.81 -16.14
N ALA A 497 35.65 -3.81 -15.34
CA ALA A 497 34.78 -4.91 -15.68
C ALA A 497 33.69 -5.09 -14.63
N VAL A 498 32.56 -5.63 -15.05
CA VAL A 498 31.42 -6.01 -14.21
C VAL A 498 31.03 -7.43 -14.54
N LEU A 499 30.84 -8.25 -13.54
CA LEU A 499 30.28 -9.59 -13.66
C LEU A 499 28.82 -9.56 -13.21
N ARG A 500 27.93 -9.99 -14.10
CA ARG A 500 26.53 -10.26 -13.78
C ARG A 500 26.24 -11.73 -13.98
N VAL A 501 25.62 -12.36 -13.02
CA VAL A 501 25.07 -13.72 -13.10
C VAL A 501 23.56 -13.57 -13.04
N GLN A 502 22.87 -14.10 -14.04
CA GLN A 502 21.43 -13.93 -14.17
C GLN A 502 20.73 -15.22 -14.62
N SER A 503 19.41 -15.30 -14.35
CA SER A 503 18.54 -16.28 -14.97
C SER A 503 18.53 -16.12 -16.48
N ASN A 504 18.25 -17.18 -17.20
CA ASN A 504 17.99 -17.11 -18.64
C ASN A 504 16.48 -16.89 -18.86
N ASP A 505 16.13 -15.65 -19.18
CA ASP A 505 14.73 -15.25 -19.37
C ASP A 505 14.13 -15.74 -20.69
N ASP A 506 14.97 -16.20 -21.63
CA ASP A 506 14.52 -16.76 -22.92
C ASP A 506 14.01 -18.20 -22.79
N ASP A 507 14.35 -18.90 -21.71
CA ASP A 507 13.92 -20.29 -21.50
C ASP A 507 12.70 -20.37 -20.58
N THR A 508 11.52 -20.17 -21.16
CA THR A 508 10.22 -20.30 -20.48
C THR A 508 9.88 -21.77 -20.09
N SER A 509 10.71 -22.72 -20.48
CA SER A 509 10.48 -24.15 -20.19
C SER A 509 11.02 -24.58 -18.83
N VAL A 510 11.82 -23.76 -18.15
CA VAL A 510 12.46 -24.07 -16.87
C VAL A 510 11.74 -23.36 -15.72
N THR A 511 10.56 -23.85 -15.39
CA THR A 511 9.88 -23.47 -14.14
C THR A 511 10.50 -24.21 -12.96
N GLY A 512 10.52 -23.58 -11.79
CA GLY A 512 10.97 -24.22 -10.54
C GLY A 512 12.49 -24.37 -10.40
N MET A 513 13.28 -23.56 -11.11
CA MET A 513 14.73 -23.53 -10.93
C MET A 513 15.11 -22.84 -9.63
N SER A 514 15.96 -23.50 -8.85
CA SER A 514 16.62 -22.92 -7.70
C SER A 514 18.13 -23.16 -7.80
N PHE A 515 18.93 -22.22 -7.33
CA PHE A 515 20.38 -22.36 -7.38
C PHE A 515 21.05 -21.73 -6.17
N ARG A 516 22.27 -22.20 -5.90
CA ARG A 516 23.18 -21.59 -4.96
C ARG A 516 24.43 -21.14 -5.69
N LEU A 517 24.72 -19.85 -5.63
CA LEU A 517 25.94 -19.27 -6.21
C LEU A 517 27.02 -19.22 -5.12
N GLY A 518 28.17 -19.83 -5.40
CA GLY A 518 29.36 -19.77 -4.55
C GLY A 518 30.37 -18.76 -5.07
N ALA A 519 31.64 -18.96 -4.73
CA ALA A 519 32.72 -18.04 -5.09
C ALA A 519 33.15 -18.22 -6.55
N THR A 520 32.61 -17.40 -7.46
CA THR A 520 33.03 -17.35 -8.86
C THR A 520 34.48 -16.86 -8.99
N ARG A 521 35.29 -17.55 -9.78
CA ARG A 521 36.70 -17.19 -10.00
C ARG A 521 36.91 -16.68 -11.42
N LEU A 522 37.65 -15.60 -11.52
CA LEU A 522 38.01 -14.97 -12.80
C LEU A 522 39.52 -15.12 -13.05
N ASP A 523 39.89 -15.54 -14.25
CA ASP A 523 41.31 -15.49 -14.72
C ASP A 523 41.52 -14.13 -15.40
N VAL A 524 42.16 -13.22 -14.64
CA VAL A 524 42.36 -11.82 -15.03
C VAL A 524 43.86 -11.56 -15.19
N LYS A 525 44.24 -10.94 -16.29
CA LYS A 525 45.61 -10.57 -16.60
C LYS A 525 45.73 -9.09 -16.94
N PRO A 526 46.84 -8.42 -16.55
CA PRO A 526 47.10 -7.07 -17.03
C PRO A 526 47.39 -7.08 -18.52
N ASP A 527 46.85 -6.10 -19.25
CA ASP A 527 46.97 -5.99 -20.71
C ASP A 527 47.37 -4.57 -21.15
N GLY A 528 48.36 -4.01 -20.41
CA GLY A 528 48.98 -2.73 -20.72
C GLY A 528 48.14 -1.50 -20.33
N LYS A 529 48.70 -0.32 -20.63
CA LYS A 529 48.07 0.98 -20.27
C LYS A 529 47.34 1.65 -21.43
N ARG A 530 47.37 1.08 -22.61
CA ARG A 530 46.75 1.60 -23.85
C ARG A 530 45.91 0.55 -24.55
#